data_71733f50178d2346220fcfbe8bfee500
#
_entry.id   71733f50178d2346220fcfbe8bfee500
#
_cell.length_a   1.000
_cell.length_b   1.000
_cell.length_c   1.000
_cell.angle_alpha   90.00
_cell.angle_beta   90.00
_cell.angle_gamma   90.00
#
_symmetry.space_group_name_H-M   'P 1'
#
loop_
_entity.id
_entity.type
_entity.pdbx_description
1 polymer ?
#
loop_
_entity_poly.entity_id
_entity_poly.type
_entity_poly.pdbx_seq_one_letter_code
_entity_poly.pdbx_strand_id
1 'polypeptide(L)' 'MNMEQLSAAYRQADEAITARIRELNEQIKVSDDPEEIDKLRRRIAELRPLQREARELADLTAHYYERGYHRNGKYTV' A
#
# COMPACT_ATOMS: atom_id res chain seq x y z
N MET A 1 9.60 -11.62 -13.97
CA MET A 1 9.78 -10.66 -12.87
C MET A 1 10.26 -11.41 -11.64
N ASN A 2 11.33 -10.96 -11.02
CA ASN A 2 11.84 -11.61 -9.83
C ASN A 2 11.18 -11.02 -8.58
N MET A 3 11.45 -11.62 -7.42
CA MET A 3 10.82 -11.20 -6.17
C MET A 3 11.18 -9.77 -5.77
N GLU A 4 12.39 -9.36 -6.09
CA GLU A 4 12.82 -7.99 -5.79
C GLU A 4 12.03 -6.98 -6.61
N GLN A 5 11.85 -7.24 -7.89
CA GLN A 5 11.06 -6.37 -8.76
C GLN A 5 9.59 -6.36 -8.35
N LEU A 6 9.08 -7.52 -7.96
CA LEU A 6 7.70 -7.62 -7.52
C LEU A 6 7.48 -6.84 -6.23
N SER A 7 8.40 -6.94 -5.28
CA SER A 7 8.33 -6.19 -4.04
C SER A 7 8.35 -4.69 -4.31
N ALA A 8 9.21 -4.24 -5.24
CA ALA A 8 9.28 -2.83 -5.62
C ALA A 8 7.96 -2.36 -6.24
N ALA A 9 7.35 -3.21 -7.08
CA ALA A 9 6.08 -2.87 -7.71
C ALA A 9 4.97 -2.70 -6.67
N TYR A 10 4.90 -3.59 -5.69
CA TYR A 10 3.90 -3.47 -4.62
C TYR A 10 4.14 -2.25 -3.75
N ARG A 11 5.40 -1.93 -3.51
CA ARG A 11 5.75 -0.74 -2.72
C ARG A 11 5.34 0.53 -3.46
N GLN A 12 5.55 0.57 -4.77
CA GLN A 12 5.12 1.69 -5.59
C GLN A 12 3.60 1.82 -5.57
N ALA A 13 2.89 0.70 -5.61
CA ALA A 13 1.43 0.71 -5.53
C ALA A 13 0.96 1.28 -4.19
N ASP A 14 1.59 0.87 -3.09
CA ASP A 14 1.28 1.41 -1.77
C ASP A 14 1.50 2.91 -1.73
N GLU A 15 2.62 3.39 -2.25
CA GLU A 15 2.93 4.81 -2.28
C GLU A 15 1.93 5.60 -3.10
N ALA A 16 1.53 5.07 -4.26
CA ALA A 16 0.56 5.74 -5.12
C ALA A 16 -0.80 5.83 -4.44
N ILE A 17 -1.25 4.75 -3.81
CA ILE A 17 -2.53 4.74 -3.12
C ILE A 17 -2.49 5.68 -1.91
N THR A 18 -1.40 5.68 -1.17
CA THR A 18 -1.22 6.56 -0.01
C THR A 18 -1.29 8.02 -0.45
N ALA A 19 -0.62 8.37 -1.54
CA ALA A 19 -0.64 9.72 -2.07
C ALA A 19 -2.06 10.13 -2.47
N ARG A 20 -2.79 9.21 -3.09
CA ARG A 20 -4.18 9.48 -3.50
C ARG A 20 -5.08 9.71 -2.30
N ILE A 21 -4.94 8.90 -1.25
CA ILE A 21 -5.72 9.07 -0.02
C ILE A 21 -5.42 10.44 0.60
N ARG A 22 -4.16 10.84 0.58
CA ARG A 22 -3.76 12.15 1.12
C ARG A 22 -4.43 13.28 0.34
N GLU A 23 -4.44 13.19 -0.99
CA GLU A 23 -5.10 14.18 -1.82
C GLU A 23 -6.59 14.27 -1.51
N LEU A 24 -7.24 13.13 -1.35
CA LEU A 24 -8.67 13.09 -1.04
C LEU A 24 -8.95 13.71 0.33
N ASN A 25 -8.08 13.46 1.30
CA ASN A 25 -8.21 14.07 2.63
C ASN A 25 -8.07 15.59 2.56
N GLU A 26 -7.16 16.08 1.72
CA GLU A 26 -7.02 17.52 1.53
C GLU A 26 -8.26 18.13 0.89
N GLN A 27 -8.85 17.42 -0.06
CA GLN A 27 -10.09 17.88 -0.68
C GLN A 27 -11.23 17.94 0.33
N ILE A 28 -11.30 16.98 1.24
CA ILE A 28 -12.32 16.97 2.30
C ILE A 28 -12.15 18.21 3.18
N LYS A 29 -10.91 18.57 3.51
CA LYS A 29 -10.65 19.71 4.39
C LYS A 29 -11.13 21.02 3.82
N VAL A 30 -11.09 21.16 2.49
CA VAL A 30 -11.47 22.41 1.84
C VAL A 30 -12.87 22.42 1.27
N SER A 31 -13.57 21.31 1.33
CA SER A 31 -14.92 21.22 0.79
C SER A 31 -15.96 21.66 1.80
N ASP A 32 -16.95 22.41 1.34
CA ASP A 32 -18.07 22.84 2.16
C ASP A 32 -19.33 22.02 1.88
N ASP A 33 -19.27 21.14 0.88
CA ASP A 33 -20.43 20.38 0.43
C ASP A 33 -20.46 19.01 1.11
N PRO A 34 -21.47 18.75 1.97
CA PRO A 34 -21.56 17.47 2.66
C PRO A 34 -21.65 16.27 1.73
N GLU A 35 -22.30 16.42 0.58
CA GLU A 35 -22.41 15.33 -0.38
C GLU A 35 -21.06 15.01 -0.99
N GLU A 36 -20.30 16.03 -1.32
CA GLU A 36 -18.96 15.85 -1.85
C GLU A 36 -18.05 15.20 -0.82
N ILE A 37 -18.12 15.66 0.42
CA ILE A 37 -17.33 15.09 1.51
C ILE A 37 -17.66 13.61 1.67
N ASP A 38 -18.93 13.26 1.59
CA ASP A 38 -19.36 11.87 1.72
C ASP A 38 -18.78 11.01 0.60
N LYS A 39 -18.83 11.51 -0.62
CA LYS A 39 -18.25 10.80 -1.77
C LYS A 39 -16.75 10.60 -1.62
N LEU A 40 -16.05 11.62 -1.15
CA LEU A 40 -14.61 11.55 -0.95
C LEU A 40 -14.27 10.53 0.14
N ARG A 41 -15.04 10.51 1.22
CA ARG A 41 -14.84 9.53 2.29
C ARG A 41 -15.07 8.12 1.82
N ARG A 42 -16.08 7.91 0.98
CA ARG A 42 -16.32 6.59 0.39
C ARG A 42 -15.15 6.15 -0.47
N ARG A 43 -14.61 7.08 -1.24
CA ARG A 43 -13.46 6.77 -2.09
C ARG A 43 -12.26 6.35 -1.25
N ILE A 44 -12.02 7.06 -0.17
CA ILE A 44 -10.94 6.70 0.74
C ILE A 44 -11.18 5.31 1.34
N ALA A 45 -12.42 5.04 1.76
CA ALA A 45 -12.76 3.73 2.32
C ALA A 45 -12.53 2.60 1.32
N GLU A 46 -12.77 2.85 0.03
CA GLU A 46 -12.50 1.88 -1.01
C GLU A 46 -11.01 1.67 -1.24
N LEU A 47 -10.20 2.72 -1.06
CA LEU A 47 -8.77 2.65 -1.28
C LEU A 47 -8.00 2.04 -0.12
N ARG A 48 -8.50 2.15 1.10
CA ARG A 48 -7.77 1.63 2.27
C ARG A 48 -7.49 0.13 2.23
N PRO A 49 -8.45 -0.72 1.85
CA PRO A 49 -8.15 -2.14 1.73
C PRO A 49 -7.08 -2.43 0.67
N LEU A 50 -7.11 -1.67 -0.42
CA LEU A 50 -6.10 -1.82 -1.48
C LEU A 50 -4.72 -1.40 -0.99
N GLN A 51 -4.67 -0.33 -0.20
CA GLN A 51 -3.44 0.14 0.39
C GLN A 51 -2.85 -0.92 1.31
N ARG A 52 -3.69 -1.49 2.17
CA ARG A 52 -3.26 -2.54 3.10
C ARG A 52 -2.75 -3.75 2.36
N GLU A 53 -3.50 -4.17 1.35
CA GLU A 53 -3.11 -5.32 0.55
C GLU A 53 -1.78 -5.11 -0.16
N ALA A 54 -1.61 -3.95 -0.78
CA ALA A 54 -0.35 -3.64 -1.46
C ALA A 54 0.81 -3.63 -0.48
N ARG A 55 0.61 -3.07 0.71
CA ARG A 55 1.63 -3.01 1.74
C ARG A 55 1.99 -4.40 2.25
N GLU A 56 0.99 -5.23 2.49
CA GLU A 56 1.22 -6.60 2.95
C GLU A 56 1.96 -7.41 1.90
N LEU A 57 1.59 -7.23 0.63
CA LEU A 57 2.26 -7.93 -0.46
C LEU A 57 3.69 -7.45 -0.63
N ALA A 58 3.93 -6.15 -0.45
CA ALA A 58 5.29 -5.62 -0.51
C ALA A 58 6.15 -6.22 0.60
N ASP A 59 5.62 -6.27 1.81
CA ASP A 59 6.33 -6.85 2.94
C ASP A 59 6.57 -8.34 2.75
N LEU A 60 5.55 -9.04 2.29
CA LEU A 60 5.66 -10.48 2.07
C LEU A 60 6.70 -10.81 1.02
N THR A 61 6.68 -10.11 -0.11
CA THR A 61 7.63 -10.39 -1.18
C THR A 61 9.04 -9.99 -0.79
N ALA A 62 9.21 -8.89 -0.10
CA ALA A 62 10.51 -8.47 0.40
C ALA A 62 11.06 -9.49 1.40
N HIS A 63 10.20 -9.93 2.30
CA HIS A 63 10.57 -10.90 3.32
C HIS A 63 10.94 -12.24 2.68
N TYR A 64 10.16 -12.65 1.69
CA TYR A 64 10.41 -13.88 0.97
C TYR A 64 11.76 -13.82 0.26
N TYR A 65 12.07 -12.69 -0.35
CA TYR A 65 13.33 -12.48 -1.02
C TYR A 65 14.50 -12.56 -0.03
N GLU A 66 14.38 -11.90 1.10
CA GLU A 66 15.40 -11.95 2.14
C GLU A 66 15.60 -13.36 2.67
N ARG A 67 14.48 -14.06 2.87
CA ARG A 67 14.52 -15.44 3.35
C ARG A 67 15.27 -16.34 2.37
N GLY A 68 15.00 -16.19 1.10
CA GLY A 68 15.70 -16.95 0.08
C GLY A 68 17.19 -16.66 0.08
N TYR A 69 17.56 -15.44 0.35
CA TYR A 69 18.94 -15.02 0.37
C TYR A 69 19.66 -15.48 1.64
N HIS A 70 18.98 -15.45 2.77
CA HIS A 70 19.58 -15.76 4.06
C HIS A 70 19.21 -17.12 4.62
N ARG A 71 18.54 -17.93 3.86
CA ARG A 71 17.97 -19.16 4.40
C ARG A 71 18.97 -20.07 5.09
N ASN A 72 20.19 -20.09 4.63
CA ASN A 72 21.20 -20.98 5.19
C ASN A 72 21.51 -20.69 6.65
N GLY A 73 21.41 -19.45 7.04
CA GLY A 73 21.64 -19.08 8.42
C GLY A 73 20.41 -19.09 9.27
N LYS A 74 19.27 -18.78 8.66
CA LYS A 74 18.05 -18.53 9.41
C LYS A 74 17.33 -19.78 9.84
N TYR A 75 17.28 -20.76 8.99
CA TYR A 75 16.40 -21.89 9.21
C TYR A 75 16.99 -22.95 10.08
N THR A 76 18.18 -22.81 10.44
CA THR A 76 18.82 -23.74 11.37
C THR A 76 18.47 -23.41 12.81
N VAL A 77 17.87 -22.29 13.02
CA VAL A 77 17.52 -21.83 14.36
C VAL A 77 16.30 -22.52 14.90
#